data_a22e5ed9a27be0a401a08b10b6a668bf
#
_entry.id   a22e5ed9a27be0a401a08b10b6a668bf
#
_cell.length_a   1.000
_cell.length_b   1.000
_cell.length_c   1.000
_cell.angle_alpha   90.00
_cell.angle_beta   90.00
_cell.angle_gamma   90.00
#
_symmetry.space_group_name_H-M   'P 1'
#
loop_
_entity.id
_entity.type
_entity.pdbx_description
1 polymer ?
#
loop_
_entity_poly.entity_id
_entity_poly.type
_entity_poly.pdbx_seq_one_letter_code
_entity_poly.pdbx_strand_id
1 'polypeptide(L)'
;YLQPSAIQFDSVNIDGLTTDQVAQVCEHIPELTGLISNDSLTELLKVPFFIEIAVRAIGNGAQFRTGDTEVDFRNTVWATVISKEADRKSGMPDKRRATFINIAKQRAKKMLFGIRASEFDPEVVAKLEEDHLIHRDQRSATISPMHDVLEDWALEEYIESEYIENSHDLVNFLLTIGNEPAISRAFRLWLYRKLKSDD
;
A
#
# COMPACT_ATOMS: atom_id res chain seq x y z
N TYR A 1 -51.81 4.28 3.42
CA TYR A 1 -50.77 3.41 2.90
C TYR A 1 -49.84 4.26 2.02
N LEU A 2 -48.66 4.63 2.55
CA LEU A 2 -47.61 5.28 1.78
C LEU A 2 -46.87 4.18 1.02
N GLN A 3 -46.90 4.23 -0.32
CA GLN A 3 -46.05 3.39 -1.14
C GLN A 3 -44.60 3.78 -0.87
N PRO A 4 -43.70 2.82 -0.61
CA PRO A 4 -42.29 3.13 -0.51
C PRO A 4 -41.80 3.63 -1.88
N SER A 5 -41.36 4.89 -1.92
CA SER A 5 -40.68 5.42 -3.11
C SER A 5 -39.46 4.56 -3.37
N ALA A 6 -39.40 3.93 -4.54
CA ALA A 6 -38.23 3.17 -4.97
C ALA A 6 -37.03 4.11 -4.98
N ILE A 7 -36.05 3.86 -4.13
CA ILE A 7 -34.75 4.56 -4.16
C ILE A 7 -34.07 4.08 -5.43
N GLN A 8 -33.92 4.97 -6.38
CA GLN A 8 -33.19 4.69 -7.62
C GLN A 8 -31.70 4.91 -7.31
N PHE A 9 -30.92 3.86 -7.39
CA PHE A 9 -29.46 3.93 -7.27
C PHE A 9 -28.88 4.13 -8.68
N ASP A 10 -28.28 5.29 -8.93
CA ASP A 10 -27.45 5.49 -10.10
C ASP A 10 -26.03 5.04 -9.76
N SER A 11 -25.53 4.04 -10.48
CA SER A 11 -24.13 3.64 -10.38
C SER A 11 -23.29 4.55 -11.25
N VAL A 12 -22.37 5.30 -10.65
CA VAL A 12 -21.34 6.06 -11.37
C VAL A 12 -20.09 5.20 -11.43
N ASN A 13 -19.71 4.74 -12.61
CA ASN A 13 -18.38 4.15 -12.83
C ASN A 13 -17.37 5.27 -12.97
N ILE A 14 -16.36 5.26 -12.10
CA ILE A 14 -15.19 6.13 -12.24
C ILE A 14 -14.12 5.28 -12.92
N ASP A 15 -13.96 5.47 -14.22
CA ASP A 15 -12.91 4.81 -14.99
C ASP A 15 -11.54 5.41 -14.60
N GLY A 16 -10.49 4.59 -14.70
CA GLY A 16 -9.12 5.07 -14.56
C GLY A 16 -8.74 6.02 -15.70
N LEU A 17 -7.57 6.63 -15.59
CA LEU A 17 -7.03 7.49 -16.63
C LEU A 17 -6.77 6.68 -17.92
N THR A 18 -6.94 7.33 -19.06
CA THR A 18 -6.49 6.76 -20.33
C THR A 18 -4.97 6.86 -20.47
N THR A 19 -4.38 6.09 -21.39
CA THR A 19 -2.95 6.18 -21.70
C THR A 19 -2.52 7.58 -22.11
N ASP A 20 -3.35 8.30 -22.90
CA ASP A 20 -3.10 9.66 -23.31
C ASP A 20 -3.11 10.64 -22.12
N GLN A 21 -4.03 10.43 -21.17
CA GLN A 21 -4.07 11.25 -19.96
C GLN A 21 -2.85 11.01 -19.06
N VAL A 22 -2.40 9.76 -18.95
CA VAL A 22 -1.14 9.44 -18.23
C VAL A 22 0.04 10.12 -18.92
N ALA A 23 0.12 10.08 -20.25
CA ALA A 23 1.18 10.77 -21.00
C ALA A 23 1.15 12.30 -20.76
N GLN A 24 -0.05 12.93 -20.76
CA GLN A 24 -0.20 14.35 -20.42
C GLN A 24 0.28 14.67 -19.00
N VAL A 25 0.01 13.79 -18.02
CA VAL A 25 0.55 13.97 -16.65
C VAL A 25 2.08 13.94 -16.67
N CYS A 26 2.69 13.03 -17.43
CA CYS A 26 4.15 12.95 -17.56
C CYS A 26 4.77 14.17 -18.26
N GLU A 27 4.05 14.83 -19.17
CA GLU A 27 4.48 16.11 -19.74
C GLU A 27 4.60 17.22 -18.68
N HIS A 28 3.73 17.20 -17.68
CA HIS A 28 3.72 18.16 -16.58
C HIS A 28 4.66 17.75 -15.43
N ILE A 29 4.96 16.46 -15.28
CA ILE A 29 5.83 15.90 -14.26
C ILE A 29 6.84 14.98 -14.96
N PRO A 30 7.92 15.55 -15.56
CA PRO A 30 8.88 14.81 -16.38
C PRO A 30 9.57 13.66 -15.65
N GLU A 31 9.67 13.73 -14.32
CA GLU A 31 10.27 12.70 -13.48
C GLU A 31 9.49 11.37 -13.51
N LEU A 32 8.21 11.39 -13.92
CA LEU A 32 7.40 10.19 -14.11
C LEU A 32 7.66 9.49 -15.45
N THR A 33 8.36 10.14 -16.40
CA THR A 33 8.57 9.63 -17.76
C THR A 33 9.27 8.25 -17.75
N GLY A 34 10.15 7.99 -16.77
CA GLY A 34 10.78 6.68 -16.61
C GLY A 34 9.79 5.53 -16.41
N LEU A 35 8.65 5.80 -15.77
CA LEU A 35 7.65 4.79 -15.45
C LEU A 35 6.80 4.36 -16.66
N ILE A 36 6.52 5.28 -17.59
CA ILE A 36 5.70 4.96 -18.78
C ILE A 36 6.45 4.20 -19.88
N SER A 37 7.72 3.93 -19.70
CA SER A 37 8.51 3.06 -20.60
C SER A 37 8.17 1.56 -20.45
N ASN A 38 7.41 1.20 -19.42
CA ASN A 38 6.96 -0.16 -19.13
C ASN A 38 5.44 -0.22 -19.15
N ASP A 39 4.88 -1.08 -19.98
CA ASP A 39 3.42 -1.21 -20.17
C ASP A 39 2.69 -1.54 -18.85
N SER A 40 3.27 -2.43 -18.03
CA SER A 40 2.71 -2.77 -16.70
C SER A 40 2.62 -1.55 -15.79
N LEU A 41 3.65 -0.70 -15.77
CA LEU A 41 3.64 0.51 -14.95
C LEU A 41 2.70 1.58 -15.54
N THR A 42 2.58 1.65 -16.86
CA THR A 42 1.61 2.53 -17.51
C THR A 42 0.19 2.15 -17.12
N GLU A 43 -0.15 0.86 -17.11
CA GLU A 43 -1.45 0.39 -16.64
C GLU A 43 -1.68 0.71 -15.15
N LEU A 44 -0.66 0.55 -14.31
CA LEU A 44 -0.72 0.92 -12.90
C LEU A 44 -1.04 2.42 -12.73
N LEU A 45 -0.35 3.29 -13.49
CA LEU A 45 -0.52 4.74 -13.41
C LEU A 45 -1.89 5.24 -13.92
N LYS A 46 -2.68 4.41 -14.59
CA LYS A 46 -4.09 4.74 -14.90
C LYS A 46 -4.94 4.92 -13.64
N VAL A 47 -4.51 4.37 -12.51
CA VAL A 47 -5.15 4.62 -11.22
C VAL A 47 -4.50 5.85 -10.58
N PRO A 48 -5.24 6.97 -10.37
CA PRO A 48 -4.69 8.24 -9.88
C PRO A 48 -3.89 8.13 -8.59
N PHE A 49 -4.24 7.20 -7.72
CA PHE A 49 -3.49 6.92 -6.50
C PHE A 49 -2.00 6.62 -6.75
N PHE A 50 -1.69 5.85 -7.80
CA PHE A 50 -0.29 5.51 -8.09
C PHE A 50 0.51 6.71 -8.63
N ILE A 51 -0.13 7.61 -9.35
CA ILE A 51 0.49 8.88 -9.73
C ILE A 51 0.78 9.72 -8.48
N GLU A 52 -0.20 9.86 -7.60
CA GLU A 52 -0.04 10.64 -6.37
C GLU A 52 1.11 10.11 -5.52
N ILE A 53 1.19 8.79 -5.31
CA ILE A 53 2.25 8.21 -4.48
C ILE A 53 3.63 8.26 -5.16
N ALA A 54 3.68 8.17 -6.50
CA ALA A 54 4.91 8.37 -7.27
C ALA A 54 5.43 9.81 -7.13
N VAL A 55 4.55 10.80 -7.22
CA VAL A 55 4.90 12.22 -7.02
C VAL A 55 5.43 12.45 -5.60
N ARG A 56 4.82 11.85 -4.60
CA ARG A 56 5.32 11.91 -3.22
C ARG A 56 6.70 11.26 -3.08
N ALA A 57 6.91 10.12 -3.74
CA ALA A 57 8.20 9.45 -3.75
C ALA A 57 9.28 10.35 -4.36
N ILE A 58 8.99 11.00 -5.50
CA ILE A 58 9.87 11.98 -6.16
C ILE A 58 10.17 13.14 -5.21
N GLY A 59 9.16 13.71 -4.56
CA GLY A 59 9.31 14.77 -3.56
C GLY A 59 10.21 14.38 -2.39
N ASN A 60 10.29 13.08 -2.06
CA ASN A 60 11.18 12.50 -1.06
C ASN A 60 12.54 12.03 -1.63
N GLY A 61 12.86 12.39 -2.88
CA GLY A 61 14.15 12.12 -3.52
C GLY A 61 14.22 10.82 -4.31
N ALA A 62 13.10 10.16 -4.58
CA ALA A 62 13.06 9.00 -5.46
C ALA A 62 13.43 9.39 -6.90
N GLN A 63 14.05 8.45 -7.60
CA GLN A 63 14.32 8.56 -9.04
C GLN A 63 13.82 7.28 -9.70
N PHE A 64 12.83 7.41 -10.57
CA PHE A 64 12.33 6.32 -11.39
C PHE A 64 13.12 6.26 -12.70
N ARG A 65 13.48 5.05 -13.12
CA ARG A 65 14.33 4.81 -14.30
C ARG A 65 13.57 4.11 -15.39
N THR A 66 13.97 4.34 -16.62
CA THR A 66 13.52 3.52 -17.74
C THR A 66 13.88 2.07 -17.51
N GLY A 67 12.87 1.18 -17.56
CA GLY A 67 13.02 -0.24 -17.32
C GLY A 67 12.72 -0.69 -15.89
N ASP A 68 12.39 0.23 -14.97
CA ASP A 68 11.89 -0.16 -13.65
C ASP A 68 10.65 -1.05 -13.80
N THR A 69 10.54 -2.04 -12.93
CA THR A 69 9.41 -2.96 -12.84
C THR A 69 8.40 -2.48 -11.80
N GLU A 70 7.23 -3.14 -11.71
CA GLU A 70 6.27 -2.89 -10.60
C GLU A 70 6.91 -3.17 -9.23
N VAL A 71 7.81 -4.13 -9.15
CA VAL A 71 8.54 -4.44 -7.90
C VAL A 71 9.49 -3.30 -7.54
N ASP A 72 10.22 -2.76 -8.52
CA ASP A 72 11.12 -1.62 -8.31
C ASP A 72 10.34 -0.37 -7.89
N PHE A 73 9.21 -0.11 -8.56
CA PHE A 73 8.29 0.97 -8.20
C PHE A 73 7.83 0.84 -6.74
N ARG A 74 7.31 -0.32 -6.37
CA ARG A 74 6.84 -0.59 -5.01
C ARG A 74 7.96 -0.43 -3.98
N ASN A 75 9.14 -1.00 -4.23
CA ASN A 75 10.28 -0.90 -3.33
C ASN A 75 10.73 0.55 -3.15
N THR A 76 10.73 1.33 -4.24
CA THR A 76 11.05 2.75 -4.21
C THR A 76 10.05 3.54 -3.37
N VAL A 77 8.75 3.32 -3.58
CA VAL A 77 7.70 3.94 -2.77
C VAL A 77 7.83 3.53 -1.30
N TRP A 78 8.07 2.24 -1.04
CA TRP A 78 8.25 1.75 0.32
C TRP A 78 9.40 2.46 1.04
N ALA A 79 10.56 2.52 0.39
CA ALA A 79 11.76 3.14 0.97
C ALA A 79 11.63 4.65 1.16
N THR A 80 10.98 5.36 0.22
CA THR A 80 10.96 6.83 0.22
C THR A 80 9.72 7.43 0.88
N VAL A 81 8.57 6.76 0.80
CA VAL A 81 7.30 7.29 1.33
C VAL A 81 6.93 6.62 2.65
N ILE A 82 6.93 5.28 2.70
CA ILE A 82 6.46 4.56 3.89
C ILE A 82 7.53 4.60 4.99
N SER A 83 8.72 4.07 4.71
CA SER A 83 9.80 4.01 5.70
C SER A 83 10.54 5.34 5.85
N LYS A 84 10.73 6.11 4.77
CA LYS A 84 11.59 7.30 4.69
C LYS A 84 13.03 6.98 5.09
N GLU A 85 13.63 6.03 4.38
CA GLU A 85 14.96 5.47 4.70
C GLU A 85 16.11 6.48 4.69
N ALA A 86 15.93 7.65 4.07
CA ALA A 86 16.91 8.73 4.12
C ALA A 86 17.22 9.17 5.56
N ASP A 87 16.29 8.98 6.51
CA ASP A 87 16.43 9.35 7.92
C ASP A 87 16.88 8.17 8.82
N ARG A 88 17.72 7.27 8.29
CA ARG A 88 18.17 6.05 9.02
C ARG A 88 18.81 6.31 10.38
N LYS A 89 19.48 7.44 10.55
CA LYS A 89 20.19 7.76 11.80
C LYS A 89 19.25 7.96 13.00
N SER A 90 18.00 8.29 12.76
CA SER A 90 17.00 8.49 13.82
C SER A 90 16.38 7.18 14.34
N GLY A 91 16.54 6.05 13.61
CA GLY A 91 15.81 4.80 13.85
C GLY A 91 14.32 4.90 13.51
N MET A 92 13.86 6.03 12.99
CA MET A 92 12.46 6.27 12.64
C MET A 92 11.98 5.41 11.45
N PRO A 93 12.79 5.16 10.40
CA PRO A 93 12.39 4.31 9.29
C PRO A 93 11.93 2.91 9.71
N ASP A 94 12.70 2.25 10.58
CA ASP A 94 12.34 0.92 11.08
C ASP A 94 11.06 0.95 11.92
N LYS A 95 10.91 1.96 12.77
CA LYS A 95 9.69 2.15 13.56
C LYS A 95 8.46 2.41 12.67
N ARG A 96 8.59 3.24 11.64
CA ARG A 96 7.52 3.53 10.68
C ARG A 96 7.09 2.25 9.96
N ARG A 97 8.06 1.52 9.40
CA ARG A 97 7.83 0.25 8.72
C ARG A 97 7.11 -0.74 9.63
N ALA A 98 7.66 -1.01 10.80
CA ALA A 98 7.09 -1.96 11.76
C ALA A 98 5.68 -1.56 12.21
N THR A 99 5.47 -0.27 12.51
CA THR A 99 4.16 0.23 12.93
C THR A 99 3.13 0.12 11.81
N PHE A 100 3.48 0.49 10.58
CA PHE A 100 2.56 0.44 9.44
C PHE A 100 2.14 -1.00 9.12
N ILE A 101 3.10 -1.93 9.09
CA ILE A 101 2.83 -3.37 8.93
C ILE A 101 1.93 -3.88 10.07
N ASN A 102 2.21 -3.48 11.31
CA ASN A 102 1.45 -3.95 12.47
C ASN A 102 0.00 -3.42 12.47
N ILE A 103 -0.24 -2.18 12.03
CA ILE A 103 -1.58 -1.62 11.85
C ILE A 103 -2.37 -2.48 10.83
N ALA A 104 -1.80 -2.74 9.65
CA ALA A 104 -2.41 -3.56 8.62
C ALA A 104 -2.69 -5.00 9.11
N LYS A 105 -1.69 -5.63 9.73
CA LYS A 105 -1.79 -6.98 10.30
C LYS A 105 -2.90 -7.10 11.34
N GLN A 106 -2.94 -6.19 12.31
CA GLN A 106 -3.94 -6.24 13.38
C GLN A 106 -5.35 -5.99 12.83
N ARG A 107 -5.50 -5.01 11.91
CA ARG A 107 -6.76 -4.73 11.25
C ARG A 107 -7.29 -5.95 10.50
N ALA A 108 -6.43 -6.58 9.70
CA ALA A 108 -6.78 -7.77 8.93
C ALA A 108 -7.16 -8.95 9.84
N LYS A 109 -6.32 -9.28 10.82
CA LYS A 109 -6.56 -10.42 11.73
C LYS A 109 -7.78 -10.26 12.63
N LYS A 110 -8.05 -9.04 13.09
CA LYS A 110 -9.21 -8.75 13.92
C LYS A 110 -10.47 -8.46 13.11
N MET A 111 -10.38 -8.38 11.78
CA MET A 111 -11.45 -7.99 10.84
C MET A 111 -12.13 -6.67 11.26
N LEU A 112 -11.33 -5.68 11.63
CA LEU A 112 -11.81 -4.38 12.10
C LEU A 112 -11.62 -3.31 11.02
N PHE A 113 -12.46 -2.26 11.02
CA PHE A 113 -12.28 -1.10 10.16
C PHE A 113 -11.09 -0.25 10.55
N GLY A 114 -10.72 -0.24 11.83
CA GLY A 114 -9.55 0.48 12.35
C GLY A 114 -9.11 -0.08 13.70
N ILE A 115 -7.86 0.20 14.05
CA ILE A 115 -7.21 -0.23 15.29
C ILE A 115 -6.99 0.98 16.20
N ARG A 116 -7.05 0.82 17.51
CA ARG A 116 -6.86 1.92 18.46
C ARG A 116 -5.47 2.54 18.31
N ALA A 117 -5.42 3.84 18.08
CA ALA A 117 -4.15 4.56 17.93
C ALA A 117 -3.27 4.48 19.17
N SER A 118 -3.88 4.34 20.36
CA SER A 118 -3.16 4.20 21.64
C SER A 118 -2.35 2.92 21.80
N GLU A 119 -2.50 1.95 20.89
CA GLU A 119 -1.70 0.72 20.87
C GLU A 119 -0.31 0.91 20.24
N PHE A 120 -0.01 2.09 19.71
CA PHE A 120 1.21 2.40 18.96
C PHE A 120 1.94 3.64 19.52
N ASP A 121 3.21 3.77 19.14
CA ASP A 121 4.02 4.96 19.46
C ASP A 121 3.36 6.21 18.86
N PRO A 122 2.95 7.20 19.67
CA PRO A 122 2.23 8.37 19.19
C PRO A 122 3.05 9.24 18.23
N GLU A 123 4.37 9.28 18.36
CA GLU A 123 5.23 10.03 17.43
C GLU A 123 5.23 9.37 16.04
N VAL A 124 5.32 8.03 15.99
CA VAL A 124 5.30 7.29 14.72
C VAL A 124 3.94 7.42 14.06
N VAL A 125 2.86 7.29 14.83
CA VAL A 125 1.48 7.44 14.32
C VAL A 125 1.29 8.84 13.76
N ALA A 126 1.73 9.89 14.45
CA ALA A 126 1.60 11.28 13.96
C ALA A 126 2.33 11.47 12.63
N LYS A 127 3.54 10.92 12.46
CA LYS A 127 4.30 11.00 11.21
C LYS A 127 3.65 10.21 10.06
N LEU A 128 3.08 9.03 10.33
CA LEU A 128 2.35 8.27 9.31
C LEU A 128 1.06 8.99 8.88
N GLU A 129 0.41 9.68 9.81
CA GLU A 129 -0.79 10.48 9.58
C GLU A 129 -0.49 11.75 8.78
N GLU A 130 0.59 12.47 9.12
CA GLU A 130 1.10 13.64 8.39
C GLU A 130 1.44 13.31 6.95
N ASP A 131 2.02 12.14 6.72
CA ASP A 131 2.34 11.63 5.38
C ASP A 131 1.14 10.96 4.68
N HIS A 132 -0.08 11.07 5.20
CA HIS A 132 -1.29 10.49 4.63
C HIS A 132 -1.16 8.98 4.29
N LEU A 133 -0.43 8.24 5.10
CA LEU A 133 -0.32 6.79 4.96
C LEU A 133 -1.41 6.06 5.76
N ILE A 134 -1.86 6.70 6.83
CA ILE A 134 -2.97 6.25 7.66
C ILE A 134 -4.02 7.34 7.81
N HIS A 135 -5.24 6.91 8.02
CA HIS A 135 -6.37 7.76 8.38
C HIS A 135 -6.75 7.55 9.85
N ARG A 136 -7.03 8.64 10.56
CA ARG A 136 -7.57 8.59 11.92
C ARG A 136 -9.07 8.95 11.91
N ASP A 137 -9.89 8.04 12.42
CA ASP A 137 -11.27 8.38 12.78
C ASP A 137 -11.27 9.03 14.16
N GLN A 138 -11.60 10.32 14.18
CA GLN A 138 -11.66 11.14 15.39
C GLN A 138 -12.72 10.65 16.40
N ARG A 139 -13.80 10.01 15.93
CA ARG A 139 -14.91 9.58 16.78
C ARG A 139 -14.58 8.31 17.55
N SER A 140 -13.95 7.37 16.88
CA SER A 140 -13.56 6.07 17.46
C SER A 140 -12.15 6.04 18.01
N ALA A 141 -11.33 7.09 17.75
CA ALA A 141 -9.90 7.15 18.04
C ALA A 141 -9.12 5.97 17.43
N THR A 142 -9.61 5.46 16.29
CA THR A 142 -8.98 4.36 15.54
C THR A 142 -8.23 4.88 14.33
N ILE A 143 -7.23 4.10 13.89
CA ILE A 143 -6.41 4.35 12.70
C ILE A 143 -6.51 3.16 11.75
N SER A 144 -6.41 3.46 10.45
CA SER A 144 -6.37 2.46 9.37
C SER A 144 -5.46 2.94 8.25
N PRO A 145 -4.89 2.04 7.43
CA PRO A 145 -4.24 2.45 6.20
C PRO A 145 -5.16 3.33 5.34
N MET A 146 -4.59 4.35 4.70
CA MET A 146 -5.36 5.31 3.89
C MET A 146 -5.93 4.65 2.63
N HIS A 147 -5.24 3.65 2.08
CA HIS A 147 -5.60 2.93 0.87
C HIS A 147 -5.44 1.43 1.04
N ASP A 148 -6.35 0.65 0.45
CA ASP A 148 -6.31 -0.81 0.47
C ASP A 148 -5.04 -1.36 -0.20
N VAL A 149 -4.53 -0.69 -1.25
CA VAL A 149 -3.26 -1.06 -1.90
C VAL A 149 -2.08 -1.00 -0.92
N LEU A 150 -2.03 0.04 -0.09
CA LEU A 150 -0.97 0.17 0.92
C LEU A 150 -1.12 -0.88 2.03
N GLU A 151 -2.36 -1.23 2.36
CA GLU A 151 -2.63 -2.35 3.28
C GLU A 151 -2.14 -3.67 2.69
N ASP A 152 -2.47 -3.95 1.41
CA ASP A 152 -2.01 -5.16 0.74
C ASP A 152 -0.49 -5.24 0.73
N TRP A 153 0.21 -4.15 0.42
CA TRP A 153 1.67 -4.11 0.46
C TRP A 153 2.23 -4.38 1.87
N ALA A 154 1.61 -3.82 2.89
CA ALA A 154 2.03 -4.06 4.27
C ALA A 154 1.78 -5.51 4.71
N LEU A 155 0.67 -6.09 4.28
CA LEU A 155 0.36 -7.50 4.55
C LEU A 155 1.28 -8.45 3.79
N GLU A 156 1.69 -8.11 2.57
CA GLU A 156 2.67 -8.90 1.82
C GLU A 156 4.06 -8.86 2.49
N GLU A 157 4.48 -7.71 3.04
CA GLU A 157 5.71 -7.62 3.86
C GLU A 157 5.61 -8.47 5.13
N TYR A 158 4.44 -8.48 5.78
CA TYR A 158 4.17 -9.36 6.90
C TYR A 158 4.28 -10.84 6.50
N ILE A 159 3.66 -11.24 5.40
CA ILE A 159 3.69 -12.62 4.89
C ILE A 159 5.11 -13.04 4.53
N GLU A 160 5.88 -12.15 3.88
CA GLU A 160 7.29 -12.40 3.54
C GLU A 160 8.13 -12.65 4.80
N SER A 161 7.96 -11.84 5.85
CA SER A 161 8.71 -12.05 7.09
C SER A 161 8.36 -13.37 7.76
N GLU A 162 7.08 -13.72 7.82
CA GLU A 162 6.65 -14.99 8.40
C GLU A 162 7.13 -16.20 7.56
N TYR A 163 7.17 -16.06 6.23
CA TYR A 163 7.71 -17.10 5.36
C TYR A 163 9.20 -17.34 5.61
N ILE A 164 9.98 -16.27 5.74
CA ILE A 164 11.42 -16.39 6.05
C ILE A 164 11.63 -17.04 7.42
N GLU A 165 10.89 -16.64 8.44
CA GLU A 165 11.00 -17.18 9.79
C GLU A 165 10.57 -18.65 9.88
N ASN A 166 9.59 -19.07 9.07
CA ASN A 166 9.02 -20.43 9.04
C ASN A 166 9.40 -21.20 7.78
N SER A 167 10.53 -20.88 7.11
CA SER A 167 10.90 -21.44 5.81
C SER A 167 11.00 -22.96 5.76
N HIS A 168 11.16 -23.63 6.90
CA HIS A 168 11.26 -25.09 7.01
C HIS A 168 9.94 -25.77 7.41
N ASP A 169 8.89 -25.00 7.73
CA ASP A 169 7.59 -25.50 8.18
C ASP A 169 6.44 -24.70 7.54
N LEU A 170 6.06 -25.11 6.33
CA LEU A 170 4.98 -24.48 5.58
C LEU A 170 3.62 -24.57 6.29
N VAL A 171 3.39 -25.60 7.09
CA VAL A 171 2.14 -25.76 7.83
C VAL A 171 2.08 -24.69 8.92
N ASN A 172 3.16 -24.54 9.70
CA ASN A 172 3.25 -23.51 10.72
C ASN A 172 3.16 -22.10 10.11
N PHE A 173 3.83 -21.87 8.98
CA PHE A 173 3.72 -20.62 8.23
C PHE A 173 2.26 -20.28 7.91
N LEU A 174 1.51 -21.20 7.27
CA LEU A 174 0.12 -20.98 6.88
C LEU A 174 -0.79 -20.76 8.10
N LEU A 175 -0.55 -21.48 9.19
CA LEU A 175 -1.30 -21.29 10.45
C LEU A 175 -1.00 -19.90 11.05
N THR A 176 0.24 -19.45 10.98
CA THR A 176 0.68 -18.18 11.56
C THR A 176 0.12 -16.97 10.81
N ILE A 177 0.15 -17.00 9.47
CA ILE A 177 -0.40 -15.89 8.68
C ILE A 177 -1.92 -15.79 8.82
N GLY A 178 -2.63 -16.92 8.98
CA GLY A 178 -4.09 -16.97 9.08
C GLY A 178 -4.78 -17.03 7.71
N ASN A 179 -6.12 -16.94 7.72
CA ASN A 179 -6.93 -17.08 6.51
C ASN A 179 -8.03 -16.01 6.39
N GLU A 180 -7.92 -14.93 7.14
CA GLU A 180 -8.85 -13.81 7.07
C GLU A 180 -8.85 -13.21 5.65
N PRO A 181 -9.95 -12.60 5.19
CA PRO A 181 -10.12 -12.18 3.78
C PRO A 181 -8.99 -11.30 3.25
N ALA A 182 -8.54 -10.31 4.03
CA ALA A 182 -7.45 -9.42 3.62
C ALA A 182 -6.10 -10.16 3.58
N ILE A 183 -5.82 -11.03 4.54
CA ILE A 183 -4.63 -11.90 4.54
C ILE A 183 -4.64 -12.82 3.32
N SER A 184 -5.77 -13.48 3.03
CA SER A 184 -5.91 -14.38 1.88
C SER A 184 -5.73 -13.64 0.55
N ARG A 185 -6.17 -12.37 0.44
CA ARG A 185 -5.93 -11.51 -0.73
C ARG A 185 -4.44 -11.22 -0.89
N ALA A 186 -3.80 -10.72 0.16
CA ALA A 186 -2.38 -10.39 0.16
C ALA A 186 -1.49 -11.63 -0.08
N PHE A 187 -1.86 -12.79 0.48
CA PHE A 187 -1.15 -14.05 0.23
C PHE A 187 -1.16 -14.45 -1.25
N ARG A 188 -2.30 -14.30 -1.95
CA ARG A 188 -2.36 -14.57 -3.40
C ARG A 188 -1.46 -13.64 -4.20
N LEU A 189 -1.41 -12.35 -3.85
CA LEU A 189 -0.53 -11.38 -4.50
C LEU A 189 0.95 -11.70 -4.25
N TRP A 190 1.28 -11.99 -3.00
CA TRP A 190 2.63 -12.42 -2.60
C TRP A 190 3.07 -13.69 -3.33
N LEU A 191 2.22 -14.74 -3.34
CA LEU A 191 2.53 -16.02 -4.01
C LEU A 191 2.73 -15.82 -5.51
N TYR A 192 1.84 -15.06 -6.16
CA TYR A 192 1.97 -14.75 -7.58
C TYR A 192 3.31 -14.08 -7.92
N ARG A 193 3.77 -13.14 -7.08
CA ARG A 193 5.06 -12.49 -7.27
C ARG A 193 6.23 -13.45 -7.05
N LYS A 194 6.15 -14.31 -6.04
CA LYS A 194 7.20 -15.33 -5.80
C LYS A 194 7.35 -16.26 -7.01
N LEU A 195 6.25 -16.74 -7.54
CA LEU A 195 6.28 -17.63 -8.72
C LEU A 195 6.82 -16.95 -9.97
N LYS A 196 6.61 -15.63 -10.11
CA LYS A 196 7.17 -14.85 -11.23
C LYS A 196 8.66 -14.52 -11.08
N SER A 197 9.19 -14.45 -9.87
CA SER A 197 10.60 -14.13 -9.62
C SER A 197 11.53 -15.35 -9.73
N ASP A 198 10.98 -16.56 -9.71
CA ASP A 198 11.74 -17.81 -9.83
C ASP A 198 11.86 -18.32 -11.30
N ASP A 199 11.23 -17.63 -12.26
CA ASP A 199 11.37 -17.85 -13.72
C ASP A 199 12.39 -16.87 -14.34
#